data_aaaf59c6d03ac7b89811faf665146ae6
#
_entry.id   aaaf59c6d03ac7b89811faf665146ae6
#
_cell.length_a   1.000
_cell.length_b   1.000
_cell.length_c   1.000
_cell.angle_alpha   90.00
_cell.angle_beta   90.00
_cell.angle_gamma   90.00
#
_symmetry.space_group_name_H-M   'P 1'
#
loop_
_entity.id
_entity.type
_entity.pdbx_description
1 polymer ?
#
loop_
_entity_poly.entity_id
_entity_poly.type
_entity_poly.pdbx_seq_one_letter_code
_entity_poly.pdbx_strand_id
1 'polypeptide(L)'
;MGKCLVYIHGKGGTAEEAQHYVPLFAGHEVIGFDYQTQTPWDAQAEFSHFFSKLSGKYEQITIVANSIGAFFALHALKDVNIFEAYFISPIVNMEKLITNMMQRAGVSIEELKQRRIIETAFGESLSYQYLDWVQNYPINWHTKTHILYGSKDNLQSLKDIQAFAAQSGADVTIMENGEHWFHTKEQMQFLDNWILKK
;
A
#
# COMPACT_ATOMS: atom_id res chain seq x y z
N MET A 1 -4.60 27.90 0.27
CA MET A 1 -3.69 26.88 -0.29
C MET A 1 -4.53 25.84 -1.03
N GLY A 2 -3.96 25.08 -1.96
CA GLY A 2 -4.70 24.10 -2.76
C GLY A 2 -4.80 22.72 -2.10
N LYS A 3 -5.53 21.80 -2.77
CA LYS A 3 -5.61 20.39 -2.40
C LYS A 3 -4.77 19.57 -3.39
N CYS A 4 -4.08 18.54 -2.92
CA CYS A 4 -3.45 17.59 -3.82
C CYS A 4 -3.86 16.16 -3.50
N LEU A 5 -3.85 15.34 -4.55
CA LEU A 5 -3.88 13.89 -4.47
C LEU A 5 -2.49 13.36 -4.83
N VAL A 6 -1.93 12.52 -3.98
CA VAL A 6 -0.70 11.79 -4.31
C VAL A 6 -1.04 10.33 -4.57
N TYR A 7 -0.72 9.85 -5.75
CA TYR A 7 -0.82 8.45 -6.12
C TYR A 7 0.49 7.71 -5.83
N ILE A 8 0.40 6.57 -5.13
CA ILE A 8 1.54 5.74 -4.72
C ILE A 8 1.31 4.34 -5.33
N HIS A 9 2.10 4.02 -6.35
CA HIS A 9 1.94 2.78 -7.12
C HIS A 9 2.29 1.52 -6.31
N GLY A 10 1.80 0.36 -6.79
CA GLY A 10 2.21 -0.95 -6.30
C GLY A 10 3.49 -1.46 -6.97
N LYS A 11 3.87 -2.71 -6.68
CA LYS A 11 5.01 -3.36 -7.34
C LYS A 11 4.77 -3.46 -8.85
N GLY A 12 5.72 -2.99 -9.64
CA GLY A 12 5.65 -2.99 -11.10
C GLY A 12 4.73 -1.92 -11.70
N GLY A 13 4.06 -1.10 -10.87
CA GLY A 13 3.34 0.08 -11.32
C GLY A 13 4.26 1.29 -11.52
N THR A 14 3.69 2.40 -11.97
CA THR A 14 4.41 3.65 -12.22
C THR A 14 3.64 4.87 -11.71
N ALA A 15 4.35 5.98 -11.51
CA ALA A 15 3.73 7.26 -11.14
C ALA A 15 2.73 7.78 -12.19
N GLU A 16 2.85 7.36 -13.46
CA GLU A 16 1.97 7.76 -14.57
C GLU A 16 0.53 7.25 -14.40
N GLU A 17 0.34 6.17 -13.66
CA GLU A 17 -0.99 5.66 -13.31
C GLU A 17 -1.85 6.69 -12.54
N ALA A 18 -1.23 7.71 -11.96
CA ALA A 18 -1.89 8.86 -11.35
C ALA A 18 -2.88 9.56 -12.30
N GLN A 19 -2.62 9.52 -13.61
CA GLN A 19 -3.49 10.14 -14.61
C GLN A 19 -4.92 9.59 -14.60
N HIS A 20 -5.09 8.31 -14.21
CA HIS A 20 -6.40 7.69 -14.05
C HIS A 20 -7.27 8.43 -13.01
N TYR A 21 -6.66 8.99 -11.99
CA TYR A 21 -7.36 9.61 -10.86
C TYR A 21 -7.72 11.08 -11.09
N VAL A 22 -7.18 11.72 -12.14
CA VAL A 22 -7.46 13.15 -12.44
C VAL A 22 -8.96 13.44 -12.55
N PRO A 23 -9.77 12.68 -13.30
CA PRO A 23 -11.21 12.93 -13.39
C PRO A 23 -12.00 12.57 -12.11
N LEU A 24 -11.43 11.78 -11.22
CA LEU A 24 -12.09 11.29 -10.01
C LEU A 24 -11.93 12.23 -8.81
N PHE A 25 -10.90 13.09 -8.81
CA PHE A 25 -10.60 14.02 -7.72
C PHE A 25 -10.67 15.48 -8.21
N ALA A 26 -11.88 15.92 -8.54
CA ALA A 26 -12.09 17.29 -8.99
C ALA A 26 -11.59 18.31 -7.94
N GLY A 27 -10.84 19.32 -8.40
CA GLY A 27 -10.28 20.36 -7.53
C GLY A 27 -8.99 19.98 -6.79
N HIS A 28 -8.42 18.81 -7.05
CA HIS A 28 -7.10 18.43 -6.57
C HIS A 28 -6.06 18.52 -7.69
N GLU A 29 -4.84 18.95 -7.34
CA GLU A 29 -3.67 18.70 -8.18
C GLU A 29 -3.27 17.23 -7.97
N VAL A 30 -3.29 16.42 -9.06
CA VAL A 30 -2.97 14.99 -8.97
C VAL A 30 -1.50 14.78 -9.29
N ILE A 31 -0.79 14.13 -8.40
CA ILE A 31 0.66 13.94 -8.44
C ILE A 31 0.95 12.44 -8.33
N GLY A 32 1.64 11.89 -9.32
CA GLY A 32 2.21 10.54 -9.21
C GLY A 32 3.53 10.59 -8.44
N PHE A 33 3.69 9.75 -7.44
CA PHE A 33 4.93 9.65 -6.70
C PHE A 33 5.80 8.53 -7.29
N ASP A 34 6.86 8.92 -8.01
CA ASP A 34 7.82 8.01 -8.63
C ASP A 34 8.89 7.58 -7.62
N TYR A 35 8.47 6.83 -6.60
CA TYR A 35 9.38 6.30 -5.59
C TYR A 35 10.14 5.07 -6.13
N GLN A 36 11.38 4.90 -5.69
CA GLN A 36 12.28 3.82 -6.15
C GLN A 36 12.57 2.79 -5.05
N THR A 37 12.20 3.09 -3.82
CA THR A 37 12.47 2.20 -2.70
C THR A 37 11.76 0.85 -2.82
N GLN A 38 12.45 -0.19 -2.33
CA GLN A 38 11.90 -1.55 -2.26
C GLN A 38 11.84 -2.07 -0.82
N THR A 39 12.24 -1.25 0.14
CA THR A 39 12.31 -1.62 1.54
C THR A 39 11.61 -0.58 2.42
N PRO A 40 11.01 -0.99 3.54
CA PRO A 40 10.30 -0.04 4.41
C PRO A 40 11.22 0.96 5.10
N TRP A 41 12.48 0.60 5.36
CA TRP A 41 13.45 1.53 5.98
C TRP A 41 13.93 2.61 5.00
N ASP A 42 14.09 2.29 3.71
CA ASP A 42 14.42 3.28 2.69
C ASP A 42 13.20 4.14 2.35
N ALA A 43 12.00 3.54 2.35
CA ALA A 43 10.75 4.25 2.13
C ALA A 43 10.56 5.40 3.13
N GLN A 44 10.94 5.21 4.37
CA GLN A 44 10.78 6.25 5.39
C GLN A 44 11.50 7.54 5.00
N ALA A 45 12.72 7.45 4.50
CA ALA A 45 13.50 8.63 4.07
C ALA A 45 12.95 9.25 2.79
N GLU A 46 12.67 8.43 1.77
CA GLU A 46 12.21 8.89 0.46
C GLU A 46 10.82 9.54 0.54
N PHE A 47 9.87 8.90 1.22
CA PHE A 47 8.52 9.43 1.42
C PHE A 47 8.53 10.71 2.27
N SER A 48 9.26 10.72 3.40
CA SER A 48 9.37 11.90 4.24
C SER A 48 9.92 13.10 3.47
N HIS A 49 10.94 12.90 2.63
CA HIS A 49 11.50 13.95 1.79
C HIS A 49 10.48 14.49 0.76
N PHE A 50 9.75 13.59 0.09
CA PHE A 50 8.74 13.98 -0.88
C PHE A 50 7.58 14.73 -0.22
N PHE A 51 6.99 14.17 0.83
CA PHE A 51 5.80 14.74 1.49
C PHE A 51 6.10 16.02 2.26
N SER A 52 7.33 16.23 2.75
CA SER A 52 7.72 17.49 3.39
C SER A 52 7.61 18.69 2.43
N LYS A 53 7.91 18.49 1.15
CA LYS A 53 7.76 19.54 0.12
C LYS A 53 6.29 19.87 -0.16
N LEU A 54 5.40 18.86 -0.06
CA LEU A 54 3.98 19.04 -0.30
C LEU A 54 3.29 19.73 0.88
N SER A 55 3.66 19.41 2.11
CA SER A 55 3.08 19.99 3.32
C SER A 55 3.25 21.52 3.39
N GLY A 56 4.27 22.08 2.73
CA GLY A 56 4.46 23.52 2.59
C GLY A 56 3.64 24.16 1.47
N LYS A 57 3.13 23.39 0.52
CA LYS A 57 2.45 23.86 -0.70
C LYS A 57 0.93 23.67 -0.64
N TYR A 58 0.46 22.58 -0.02
CA TYR A 58 -0.95 22.21 -0.01
C TYR A 58 -1.53 22.21 1.41
N GLU A 59 -2.78 22.62 1.51
CA GLU A 59 -3.57 22.60 2.75
C GLU A 59 -4.10 21.20 3.07
N GLN A 60 -4.44 20.43 2.03
CA GLN A 60 -4.94 19.08 2.16
C GLN A 60 -4.15 18.17 1.22
N ILE A 61 -3.61 17.08 1.77
CA ILE A 61 -2.94 16.03 1.05
C ILE A 61 -3.78 14.76 1.21
N THR A 62 -4.37 14.30 0.12
CA THR A 62 -5.05 13.01 0.02
C THR A 62 -4.11 12.01 -0.65
N ILE A 63 -4.14 10.74 -0.25
CA ILE A 63 -3.35 9.70 -0.91
C ILE A 63 -4.24 8.61 -1.48
N VAL A 64 -3.87 8.10 -2.66
CA VAL A 64 -4.33 6.82 -3.19
C VAL A 64 -3.10 5.92 -3.30
N ALA A 65 -3.16 4.74 -2.67
CA ALA A 65 -2.01 3.83 -2.68
C ALA A 65 -2.42 2.38 -2.96
N ASN A 66 -1.64 1.73 -3.82
CA ASN A 66 -1.87 0.35 -4.23
C ASN A 66 -0.90 -0.62 -3.53
N SER A 67 -1.42 -1.75 -3.05
CA SER A 67 -0.63 -2.93 -2.66
C SER A 67 0.52 -2.58 -1.70
N ILE A 68 1.77 -2.84 -2.12
CA ILE A 68 2.98 -2.52 -1.34
C ILE A 68 3.21 -1.02 -1.19
N GLY A 69 2.72 -0.19 -2.12
CA GLY A 69 2.75 1.27 -1.96
C GLY A 69 1.95 1.73 -0.74
N ALA A 70 0.81 1.08 -0.46
CA ALA A 70 0.05 1.32 0.77
C ALA A 70 0.84 0.88 2.02
N PHE A 71 1.54 -0.26 1.96
CA PHE A 71 2.40 -0.71 3.06
C PHE A 71 3.51 0.30 3.39
N PHE A 72 4.19 0.83 2.38
CA PHE A 72 5.20 1.87 2.59
C PHE A 72 4.59 3.16 3.14
N ALA A 73 3.44 3.58 2.63
CA ALA A 73 2.73 4.76 3.13
C ALA A 73 2.35 4.61 4.62
N LEU A 74 1.82 3.44 5.02
CA LEU A 74 1.44 3.13 6.39
C LEU A 74 2.58 3.26 7.40
N HIS A 75 3.81 2.98 6.98
CA HIS A 75 4.99 3.10 7.84
C HIS A 75 5.67 4.46 7.75
N ALA A 76 5.80 5.00 6.53
CA ALA A 76 6.57 6.21 6.29
C ALA A 76 5.80 7.51 6.57
N LEU A 77 4.46 7.49 6.46
CA LEU A 77 3.63 8.69 6.58
C LEU A 77 2.83 8.78 7.88
N LYS A 78 3.10 7.94 8.85
CA LYS A 78 2.37 7.90 10.14
C LYS A 78 2.37 9.23 10.90
N ASP A 79 3.43 10.03 10.73
CA ASP A 79 3.63 11.35 11.37
C ASP A 79 3.39 12.50 10.40
N VAL A 80 2.95 12.23 9.16
CA VAL A 80 2.62 13.24 8.15
C VAL A 80 1.13 13.57 8.23
N ASN A 81 0.78 14.84 8.15
CA ASN A 81 -0.62 15.27 8.14
C ASN A 81 -1.28 14.94 6.80
N ILE A 82 -1.76 13.71 6.68
CA ILE A 82 -2.56 13.23 5.55
C ILE A 82 -4.04 13.47 5.88
N PHE A 83 -4.76 14.15 4.99
CA PHE A 83 -6.17 14.46 5.16
C PHE A 83 -7.04 13.19 5.07
N GLU A 84 -6.77 12.34 4.07
CA GLU A 84 -7.54 11.13 3.79
C GLU A 84 -6.72 10.15 2.94
N ALA A 85 -6.93 8.86 3.14
CA ALA A 85 -6.24 7.80 2.42
C ALA A 85 -7.21 6.83 1.75
N TYR A 86 -6.94 6.47 0.51
CA TYR A 86 -7.63 5.45 -0.28
C TYR A 86 -6.65 4.33 -0.58
N PHE A 87 -6.86 3.17 0.01
CA PHE A 87 -5.98 2.01 -0.18
C PHE A 87 -6.66 0.94 -1.03
N ILE A 88 -6.02 0.55 -2.12
CA ILE A 88 -6.51 -0.46 -3.05
C ILE A 88 -5.67 -1.72 -2.85
N SER A 89 -6.31 -2.81 -2.42
CA SER A 89 -5.67 -4.09 -2.08
C SER A 89 -4.40 -3.91 -1.23
N PRO A 90 -4.44 -3.16 -0.10
CA PRO A 90 -3.24 -2.84 0.66
C PRO A 90 -2.58 -4.07 1.26
N ILE A 91 -1.25 -4.11 1.30
CA ILE A 91 -0.52 -5.07 2.11
C ILE A 91 -0.51 -4.55 3.55
N VAL A 92 -1.32 -5.15 4.42
CA VAL A 92 -1.44 -4.77 5.84
C VAL A 92 -0.77 -5.77 6.77
N ASN A 93 -0.48 -6.97 6.28
CA ASN A 93 0.20 -8.03 7.03
C ASN A 93 1.36 -8.60 6.20
N MET A 94 2.47 -7.85 6.15
CA MET A 94 3.67 -8.22 5.40
C MET A 94 4.38 -9.42 6.02
N GLU A 95 4.38 -9.57 7.36
CA GLU A 95 4.95 -10.73 8.02
C GLU A 95 4.31 -12.03 7.52
N LYS A 96 2.97 -12.06 7.48
CA LYS A 96 2.23 -13.23 6.97
C LYS A 96 2.50 -13.45 5.48
N LEU A 97 2.61 -12.40 4.68
CA LEU A 97 2.96 -12.51 3.27
C LEU A 97 4.34 -13.17 3.10
N ILE A 98 5.35 -12.71 3.84
CA ILE A 98 6.70 -13.27 3.80
C ILE A 98 6.69 -14.74 4.27
N THR A 99 6.00 -15.05 5.37
CA THR A 99 5.94 -16.43 5.89
C THR A 99 5.22 -17.37 4.93
N ASN A 100 4.17 -16.93 4.24
CA ASN A 100 3.52 -17.71 3.18
C ASN A 100 4.47 -17.96 1.99
N MET A 101 5.27 -16.96 1.60
CA MET A 101 6.29 -17.13 0.56
C MET A 101 7.38 -18.11 0.99
N MET A 102 7.84 -18.04 2.25
CA MET A 102 8.78 -19.00 2.82
C MET A 102 8.22 -20.44 2.77
N GLN A 103 6.97 -20.61 3.20
CA GLN A 103 6.30 -21.92 3.15
C GLN A 103 6.21 -22.46 1.72
N ARG A 104 5.83 -21.61 0.76
CA ARG A 104 5.77 -21.98 -0.66
C ARG A 104 7.14 -22.37 -1.22
N ALA A 105 8.21 -21.71 -0.76
CA ALA A 105 9.58 -21.99 -1.18
C ALA A 105 10.21 -23.19 -0.43
N GLY A 106 9.57 -23.72 0.62
CA GLY A 106 10.14 -24.75 1.48
C GLY A 106 11.31 -24.23 2.34
N VAL A 107 11.35 -22.94 2.65
CA VAL A 107 12.43 -22.28 3.39
C VAL A 107 12.04 -22.14 4.86
N SER A 108 12.89 -22.63 5.78
CA SER A 108 12.72 -22.41 7.21
C SER A 108 13.24 -21.03 7.64
N ILE A 109 12.81 -20.59 8.83
CA ILE A 109 13.29 -19.32 9.39
C ILE A 109 14.78 -19.38 9.73
N GLU A 110 15.28 -20.54 10.19
CA GLU A 110 16.69 -20.79 10.51
C GLU A 110 17.54 -20.69 9.23
N GLU A 111 17.08 -21.29 8.14
CA GLU A 111 17.74 -21.21 6.84
C GLU A 111 17.78 -19.76 6.34
N LEU A 112 16.64 -19.05 6.37
CA LEU A 112 16.59 -17.65 5.95
C LEU A 112 17.49 -16.76 6.81
N LYS A 113 17.54 -17.00 8.13
CA LYS A 113 18.41 -16.29 9.06
C LYS A 113 19.90 -16.52 8.76
N GLN A 114 20.26 -17.76 8.40
CA GLN A 114 21.64 -18.12 8.06
C GLN A 114 22.09 -17.52 6.72
N ARG A 115 21.23 -17.65 5.69
CA ARG A 115 21.54 -17.22 4.32
C ARG A 115 21.30 -15.73 4.07
N ARG A 116 20.52 -15.08 4.93
CA ARG A 116 20.15 -13.66 4.89
C ARG A 116 19.22 -13.29 3.72
N ILE A 117 19.51 -13.75 2.53
CA ILE A 117 18.69 -13.57 1.31
C ILE A 117 18.60 -14.90 0.59
N ILE A 118 17.41 -15.25 0.14
CA ILE A 118 17.14 -16.47 -0.65
C ILE A 118 16.27 -16.10 -1.85
N GLU A 119 16.81 -16.29 -3.04
CA GLU A 119 16.05 -16.16 -4.28
C GLU A 119 15.11 -17.37 -4.44
N THR A 120 13.84 -17.11 -4.69
CA THR A 120 12.85 -18.17 -4.87
C THR A 120 12.67 -18.53 -6.34
N ALA A 121 12.22 -19.74 -6.60
CA ALA A 121 11.93 -20.20 -7.98
C ALA A 121 10.75 -19.45 -8.64
N PHE A 122 9.95 -18.70 -7.89
CA PHE A 122 8.85 -17.88 -8.40
C PHE A 122 9.20 -16.38 -8.53
N GLY A 123 10.49 -16.04 -8.49
CA GLY A 123 11.01 -14.70 -8.82
C GLY A 123 10.95 -13.66 -7.71
N GLU A 124 10.67 -14.07 -6.46
CA GLU A 124 10.73 -13.20 -5.29
C GLU A 124 11.96 -13.50 -4.45
N SER A 125 12.56 -12.47 -3.85
CA SER A 125 13.66 -12.63 -2.89
C SER A 125 13.13 -12.61 -1.46
N LEU A 126 13.40 -13.66 -0.70
CA LEU A 126 13.15 -13.68 0.74
C LEU A 126 14.31 -13.01 1.46
N SER A 127 14.03 -12.05 2.34
CA SER A 127 15.02 -11.33 3.13
C SER A 127 14.76 -11.51 4.62
N TYR A 128 15.75 -12.01 5.36
CA TYR A 128 15.66 -12.08 6.81
C TYR A 128 15.55 -10.68 7.45
N GLN A 129 16.29 -9.71 6.92
CA GLN A 129 16.21 -8.33 7.42
C GLN A 129 14.81 -7.75 7.26
N TYR A 130 14.14 -8.05 6.15
CA TYR A 130 12.77 -7.58 5.92
C TYR A 130 11.79 -8.23 6.91
N LEU A 131 11.89 -9.55 7.11
CA LEU A 131 11.07 -10.28 8.08
C LEU A 131 11.29 -9.75 9.50
N ASP A 132 12.53 -9.63 9.92
CA ASP A 132 12.91 -9.10 11.25
C ASP A 132 12.37 -7.67 11.44
N TRP A 133 12.47 -6.84 10.40
CA TRP A 133 11.98 -5.47 10.47
C TRP A 133 10.44 -5.42 10.67
N VAL A 134 9.67 -6.16 9.88
CA VAL A 134 8.20 -6.12 10.01
C VAL A 134 7.70 -6.68 11.33
N GLN A 135 8.45 -7.60 11.96
CA GLN A 135 8.15 -8.11 13.30
C GLN A 135 8.39 -7.09 14.41
N ASN A 136 9.35 -6.19 14.22
CA ASN A 136 9.74 -5.19 15.22
C ASN A 136 9.08 -3.82 15.03
N TYR A 137 8.52 -3.54 13.85
CA TYR A 137 7.88 -2.26 13.52
C TYR A 137 6.42 -2.47 13.10
N PRO A 138 5.49 -2.59 14.05
CA PRO A 138 4.07 -2.73 13.74
C PRO A 138 3.51 -1.46 13.07
N ILE A 139 2.48 -1.63 12.25
CA ILE A 139 1.76 -0.51 11.66
C ILE A 139 1.06 0.28 12.77
N ASN A 140 1.26 1.60 12.76
CA ASN A 140 0.58 2.55 13.63
C ASN A 140 -0.03 3.66 12.77
N TRP A 141 -1.30 3.50 12.39
CA TRP A 141 -1.99 4.37 11.43
C TRP A 141 -3.34 4.82 11.95
N HIS A 142 -3.60 6.14 11.89
CA HIS A 142 -4.81 6.75 12.44
C HIS A 142 -5.49 7.74 11.49
N THR A 143 -4.97 7.91 10.27
CA THR A 143 -5.60 8.76 9.26
C THR A 143 -6.91 8.16 8.80
N LYS A 144 -7.92 9.00 8.53
CA LYS A 144 -9.17 8.59 7.88
C LYS A 144 -8.85 7.79 6.62
N THR A 145 -9.32 6.54 6.56
CA THR A 145 -8.90 5.60 5.52
C THR A 145 -10.06 4.82 4.96
N HIS A 146 -10.07 4.70 3.65
CA HIS A 146 -10.98 3.86 2.88
C HIS A 146 -10.19 2.74 2.22
N ILE A 147 -10.67 1.50 2.36
CA ILE A 147 -10.03 0.32 1.76
C ILE A 147 -10.95 -0.30 0.72
N LEU A 148 -10.42 -0.52 -0.47
CA LEU A 148 -11.02 -1.38 -1.48
C LEU A 148 -10.30 -2.73 -1.49
N TYR A 149 -11.04 -3.81 -1.32
CA TYR A 149 -10.53 -5.17 -1.25
C TYR A 149 -11.24 -6.07 -2.26
N GLY A 150 -10.49 -6.85 -3.01
CA GLY A 150 -11.04 -7.87 -3.92
C GLY A 150 -11.22 -9.21 -3.21
N SER A 151 -12.41 -9.83 -3.31
CA SER A 151 -12.68 -11.11 -2.61
C SER A 151 -11.82 -12.29 -3.09
N LYS A 152 -11.17 -12.15 -4.25
CA LYS A 152 -10.17 -13.10 -4.80
C LYS A 152 -8.73 -12.67 -4.60
N ASP A 153 -8.48 -11.69 -3.72
CA ASP A 153 -7.10 -11.31 -3.37
C ASP A 153 -6.36 -12.52 -2.80
N ASN A 154 -5.22 -12.84 -3.40
CA ASN A 154 -4.40 -13.99 -3.04
C ASN A 154 -3.15 -13.63 -2.23
N LEU A 155 -2.93 -12.34 -1.93
CA LEU A 155 -1.79 -11.85 -1.16
C LEU A 155 -2.18 -11.51 0.28
N GLN A 156 -3.39 -10.97 0.48
CA GLN A 156 -3.91 -10.63 1.80
C GLN A 156 -5.26 -11.31 2.03
N SER A 157 -5.49 -11.83 3.23
CA SER A 157 -6.79 -12.39 3.56
C SER A 157 -7.77 -11.29 4.02
N LEU A 158 -9.07 -11.50 3.77
CA LEU A 158 -10.10 -10.59 4.29
C LEU A 158 -10.00 -10.42 5.82
N LYS A 159 -9.60 -11.48 6.55
CA LYS A 159 -9.38 -11.43 7.99
C LYS A 159 -8.29 -10.42 8.38
N ASP A 160 -7.18 -10.38 7.64
CA ASP A 160 -6.09 -9.45 7.92
C ASP A 160 -6.52 -8.01 7.62
N ILE A 161 -7.23 -7.78 6.51
CA ILE A 161 -7.80 -6.48 6.15
C ILE A 161 -8.79 -5.99 7.22
N GLN A 162 -9.70 -6.85 7.68
CA GLN A 162 -10.67 -6.50 8.72
C GLN A 162 -10.00 -6.21 10.08
N ALA A 163 -8.96 -6.97 10.43
CA ALA A 163 -8.20 -6.72 11.66
C ALA A 163 -7.50 -5.36 11.62
N PHE A 164 -6.87 -5.02 10.50
CA PHE A 164 -6.26 -3.70 10.29
C PHE A 164 -7.33 -2.59 10.33
N ALA A 165 -8.45 -2.78 9.65
CA ALA A 165 -9.55 -1.80 9.63
C ALA A 165 -10.12 -1.54 11.03
N ALA A 166 -10.30 -2.60 11.83
CA ALA A 166 -10.76 -2.47 13.22
C ALA A 166 -9.76 -1.70 14.09
N GLN A 167 -8.45 -1.88 13.86
CA GLN A 167 -7.41 -1.18 14.62
C GLN A 167 -7.27 0.29 14.20
N SER A 168 -7.36 0.59 12.90
CA SER A 168 -7.12 1.92 12.34
C SER A 168 -8.38 2.79 12.23
N GLY A 169 -9.57 2.20 12.38
CA GLY A 169 -10.85 2.87 12.11
C GLY A 169 -11.17 3.01 10.63
N ALA A 170 -10.50 2.28 9.75
CA ALA A 170 -10.76 2.32 8.31
C ALA A 170 -12.09 1.65 7.94
N ASP A 171 -12.77 2.14 6.91
CA ASP A 171 -13.87 1.42 6.30
C ASP A 171 -13.39 0.49 5.18
N VAL A 172 -14.07 -0.63 4.99
CA VAL A 172 -13.71 -1.64 3.98
C VAL A 172 -14.87 -1.82 3.02
N THR A 173 -14.58 -1.67 1.74
CA THR A 173 -15.48 -2.04 0.64
C THR A 173 -14.93 -3.28 -0.04
N ILE A 174 -15.76 -4.31 -0.20
CA ILE A 174 -15.38 -5.57 -0.84
C ILE A 174 -15.98 -5.61 -2.25
N MET A 175 -15.12 -5.82 -3.25
CA MET A 175 -15.57 -6.18 -4.57
C MET A 175 -15.64 -7.70 -4.70
N GLU A 176 -16.84 -8.25 -4.88
CA GLU A 176 -17.02 -9.67 -5.16
C GLU A 176 -16.34 -10.04 -6.48
N ASN A 177 -15.56 -11.12 -6.45
CA ASN A 177 -14.73 -11.57 -7.54
C ASN A 177 -13.60 -10.60 -7.96
N GLY A 178 -13.36 -9.51 -7.23
CA GLY A 178 -12.20 -8.63 -7.44
C GLY A 178 -10.90 -9.36 -7.09
N GLU A 179 -9.87 -9.13 -7.88
CA GLU A 179 -8.53 -9.68 -7.69
C GLU A 179 -7.66 -8.69 -6.90
N HIS A 180 -6.44 -9.10 -6.53
CA HIS A 180 -5.49 -8.19 -5.89
C HIS A 180 -5.13 -7.01 -6.81
N TRP A 181 -4.92 -7.29 -8.08
CA TRP A 181 -4.67 -6.27 -9.10
C TRP A 181 -5.96 -5.89 -9.83
N PHE A 182 -6.47 -4.72 -9.52
CA PHE A 182 -7.62 -4.13 -10.20
C PHE A 182 -7.22 -3.64 -11.59
N HIS A 183 -7.52 -4.41 -12.63
CA HIS A 183 -7.05 -4.14 -14.00
C HIS A 183 -8.09 -4.38 -15.09
N THR A 184 -9.12 -5.21 -14.82
CA THR A 184 -10.18 -5.42 -15.81
C THR A 184 -11.10 -4.21 -15.87
N LYS A 185 -11.79 -4.02 -17.01
CA LYS A 185 -12.73 -2.91 -17.17
C LYS A 185 -13.79 -2.87 -16.05
N GLU A 186 -14.29 -4.03 -15.63
CA GLU A 186 -15.27 -4.13 -14.56
C GLU A 186 -14.67 -3.72 -13.21
N GLN A 187 -13.47 -4.19 -12.90
CA GLN A 187 -12.77 -3.85 -11.66
C GLN A 187 -12.42 -2.36 -11.60
N MET A 188 -11.94 -1.78 -12.70
CA MET A 188 -11.64 -0.35 -12.77
C MET A 188 -12.92 0.50 -12.65
N GLN A 189 -14.01 0.10 -13.27
CA GLN A 189 -15.29 0.79 -13.12
C GLN A 189 -15.83 0.71 -11.68
N PHE A 190 -15.62 -0.43 -11.00
CA PHE A 190 -15.99 -0.56 -9.60
C PHE A 190 -15.16 0.37 -8.71
N LEU A 191 -13.84 0.43 -8.95
CA LEU A 191 -12.91 1.32 -8.27
C LEU A 191 -13.30 2.79 -8.43
N ASP A 192 -13.61 3.22 -9.67
CA ASP A 192 -14.04 4.59 -9.95
C ASP A 192 -15.31 4.95 -9.19
N ASN A 193 -16.32 4.08 -9.25
CA ASN A 193 -17.58 4.26 -8.54
C ASN A 193 -17.38 4.25 -7.01
N TRP A 194 -16.44 3.48 -6.51
CA TRP A 194 -16.10 3.45 -5.09
C TRP A 194 -15.48 4.78 -4.64
N ILE A 195 -14.51 5.32 -5.37
CA ILE A 195 -13.91 6.62 -5.08
C ILE A 195 -14.96 7.74 -5.11
N LEU A 196 -15.80 7.77 -6.14
CA LEU A 196 -16.81 8.83 -6.31
C LEU A 196 -17.92 8.83 -5.25
N LYS A 197 -18.04 7.77 -4.44
CA LYS A 197 -19.04 7.65 -3.36
C LYS A 197 -18.47 8.03 -1.97
N LYS A 198 -17.21 8.30 -1.85
CA LYS A 198 -16.54 8.67 -0.59
C LYS A 198 -16.42 10.18 -0.47
#